data_ddf692e853830c4792daff96f78d760f
#
_entry.id   ddf692e853830c4792daff96f78d760f
#
_cell.length_a   1.000
_cell.length_b   1.000
_cell.length_c   1.000
_cell.angle_alpha   90.00
_cell.angle_beta   90.00
_cell.angle_gamma   90.00
#
_symmetry.space_group_name_H-M   'P 1'
#
loop_
_entity.id
_entity.type
_entity.pdbx_description
1 polymer ?
#
loop_
_entity_poly.entity_id
_entity_poly.type
_entity_poly.pdbx_seq_one_letter_code
_entity_poly.pdbx_strand_id
1 'polypeptide(L)'
;AAPPAHAAQKSFFKGDKVTMRWNAAGSSLLLMTSTDHDQTGKSYYGETNLYMLSSRGDFDCRVGLDKEGPIHDFAWNPNSREFIVIYGYMPAKAVIFSYRVNVIAELGTQPRNLIAYNPQGRLFCLAGFGNLAGTVDIWDREQLQRGKLFSLDASNSSVLQWSPEGQFLLTGTLSPRLRVENGVRM
;
A
#
# COMPACT_ATOMS: atom_id res chain seq x y z
N ALA A 1 -22.46 30.23 -15.11
CA ALA A 1 -21.17 29.68 -14.65
C ALA A 1 -20.63 28.79 -15.78
N ALA A 2 -19.34 28.91 -16.14
CA ALA A 2 -18.71 28.01 -17.08
C ALA A 2 -18.67 26.59 -16.49
N PRO A 3 -18.82 25.53 -17.33
CA PRO A 3 -18.70 24.16 -16.85
C PRO A 3 -17.30 23.92 -16.28
N PRO A 4 -17.17 23.06 -15.24
CA PRO A 4 -15.87 22.77 -14.66
C PRO A 4 -14.96 22.13 -15.71
N ALA A 5 -13.73 22.64 -15.84
CA ALA A 5 -12.72 22.08 -16.73
C ALA A 5 -12.03 20.87 -16.08
N HIS A 6 -11.58 19.90 -16.89
CA HIS A 6 -10.77 18.79 -16.42
C HIS A 6 -9.42 19.30 -15.91
N ALA A 7 -9.09 19.03 -14.64
CA ALA A 7 -7.79 19.38 -14.07
C ALA A 7 -6.68 18.42 -14.48
N ALA A 8 -7.00 17.12 -14.58
CA ALA A 8 -6.11 16.06 -15.04
C ALA A 8 -6.92 14.94 -15.69
N GLN A 9 -6.33 14.25 -16.65
CA GLN A 9 -6.94 13.10 -17.32
C GLN A 9 -5.87 12.03 -17.59
N LYS A 10 -6.20 10.77 -17.35
CA LYS A 10 -5.38 9.61 -17.70
C LYS A 10 -6.23 8.58 -18.42
N SER A 11 -5.78 8.13 -19.56
CA SER A 11 -6.40 7.03 -20.31
C SER A 11 -5.58 5.76 -20.15
N PHE A 12 -6.25 4.62 -20.02
CA PHE A 12 -5.65 3.30 -19.89
C PHE A 12 -6.08 2.41 -21.04
N PHE A 13 -5.12 1.70 -21.60
CA PHE A 13 -5.41 0.76 -22.69
C PHE A 13 -6.04 -0.54 -22.18
N LYS A 14 -5.71 -0.95 -20.94
CA LYS A 14 -6.24 -2.13 -20.26
C LYS A 14 -6.43 -1.83 -18.78
N GLY A 15 -7.59 -2.14 -18.24
CA GLY A 15 -7.88 -2.03 -16.82
C GLY A 15 -9.33 -2.38 -16.58
N ASP A 16 -9.58 -3.53 -15.92
CA ASP A 16 -10.93 -3.98 -15.57
C ASP A 16 -11.39 -3.36 -14.24
N LYS A 17 -10.41 -3.07 -13.36
CA LYS A 17 -10.63 -2.43 -12.06
C LYS A 17 -9.66 -1.29 -11.84
N VAL A 18 -10.12 -0.29 -11.10
CA VAL A 18 -9.33 0.88 -10.70
C VAL A 18 -9.48 1.09 -9.19
N THR A 19 -8.36 1.24 -8.50
CA THR A 19 -8.31 1.65 -7.10
C THR A 19 -7.60 2.98 -7.00
N MET A 20 -8.23 3.96 -6.33
CA MET A 20 -7.72 5.32 -6.20
C MET A 20 -7.50 5.68 -4.75
N ARG A 21 -6.37 6.34 -4.44
CA ARG A 21 -6.05 6.84 -3.10
C ARG A 21 -5.43 8.22 -3.18
N TRP A 22 -6.14 9.22 -2.68
CA TRP A 22 -5.65 10.58 -2.52
C TRP A 22 -4.63 10.68 -1.40
N ASN A 23 -3.65 11.57 -1.56
CA ASN A 23 -2.87 12.01 -0.40
C ASN A 23 -3.71 12.95 0.47
N ALA A 24 -3.33 13.14 1.74
CA ALA A 24 -4.07 13.97 2.70
C ALA A 24 -4.23 15.43 2.25
N ALA A 25 -3.26 15.96 1.50
CA ALA A 25 -3.31 17.34 0.97
C ALA A 25 -4.22 17.50 -0.26
N GLY A 26 -4.76 16.41 -0.85
CA GLY A 26 -5.56 16.47 -2.07
C GLY A 26 -4.79 16.95 -3.31
N SER A 27 -3.46 16.95 -3.24
CA SER A 27 -2.59 17.43 -4.33
C SER A 27 -2.12 16.33 -5.29
N SER A 28 -2.21 15.07 -4.87
CA SER A 28 -1.75 13.94 -5.66
C SER A 28 -2.61 12.71 -5.43
N LEU A 29 -2.78 11.92 -6.48
CA LEU A 29 -3.58 10.70 -6.52
C LEU A 29 -2.70 9.53 -6.94
N LEU A 30 -2.70 8.45 -6.17
CA LEU A 30 -2.25 7.14 -6.63
C LEU A 30 -3.42 6.38 -7.23
N LEU A 31 -3.21 5.83 -8.40
CA LEU A 31 -4.19 5.10 -9.16
C LEU A 31 -3.62 3.76 -9.60
N MET A 32 -4.20 2.66 -9.09
CA MET A 32 -3.86 1.31 -9.49
C MET A 32 -4.90 0.77 -10.46
N THR A 33 -4.45 0.30 -11.62
CA THR A 33 -5.27 -0.49 -12.54
C THR A 33 -4.96 -1.97 -12.34
N SER A 34 -5.97 -2.83 -12.47
CA SER A 34 -5.80 -4.28 -12.51
C SER A 34 -6.65 -4.89 -13.62
N THR A 35 -6.15 -5.97 -14.21
CA THR A 35 -6.88 -6.80 -15.18
C THR A 35 -7.29 -8.10 -14.51
N ASP A 36 -8.44 -8.65 -14.87
CA ASP A 36 -8.93 -9.92 -14.29
C ASP A 36 -8.16 -11.15 -14.82
N HIS A 37 -7.49 -11.02 -15.98
CA HIS A 37 -6.71 -12.08 -16.59
C HIS A 37 -5.33 -11.63 -17.02
N ASP A 38 -4.32 -12.42 -16.68
CA ASP A 38 -2.99 -12.30 -17.27
C ASP A 38 -3.01 -12.92 -18.67
N GLN A 39 -2.84 -12.07 -19.70
CA GLN A 39 -2.78 -12.54 -21.10
C GLN A 39 -1.49 -13.33 -21.41
N THR A 40 -0.48 -13.26 -20.55
CA THR A 40 0.77 -13.99 -20.72
C THR A 40 0.69 -15.44 -20.23
N GLY A 41 -0.37 -15.81 -19.51
CA GLY A 41 -0.55 -17.13 -18.92
C GLY A 41 0.44 -17.51 -17.82
N LYS A 42 1.26 -16.54 -17.37
CA LYS A 42 2.28 -16.76 -16.33
C LYS A 42 1.77 -16.53 -14.91
N SER A 43 0.64 -15.86 -14.75
CA SER A 43 0.09 -15.54 -13.44
C SER A 43 -1.40 -15.84 -13.39
N TYR A 44 -1.84 -16.50 -12.30
CA TYR A 44 -3.25 -16.61 -11.95
C TYR A 44 -3.86 -15.25 -11.57
N TYR A 45 -3.02 -14.29 -11.20
CA TYR A 45 -3.43 -12.92 -10.89
C TYR A 45 -3.25 -12.05 -12.13
N GLY A 46 -4.21 -11.18 -12.38
CA GLY A 46 -4.13 -10.22 -13.48
C GLY A 46 -2.96 -9.24 -13.33
N GLU A 47 -2.67 -8.51 -14.39
CA GLU A 47 -1.64 -7.49 -14.38
C GLU A 47 -2.08 -6.28 -13.53
N THR A 48 -1.19 -5.77 -12.70
CA THR A 48 -1.42 -4.55 -11.92
C THR A 48 -0.40 -3.48 -12.29
N ASN A 49 -0.86 -2.24 -12.42
CA ASN A 49 -0.02 -1.09 -12.69
C ASN A 49 -0.40 0.06 -11.75
N LEU A 50 0.61 0.80 -11.26
CA LEU A 50 0.42 1.94 -10.39
C LEU A 50 0.86 3.22 -11.11
N TYR A 51 0.03 4.25 -11.02
CA TYR A 51 0.27 5.57 -11.59
C TYR A 51 0.12 6.63 -10.50
N MET A 52 0.91 7.70 -10.63
CA MET A 52 0.78 8.89 -9.82
C MET A 52 0.33 10.05 -10.71
N LEU A 53 -0.68 10.79 -10.25
CA LEU A 53 -1.22 11.96 -10.93
C LEU A 53 -1.24 13.14 -9.98
N SER A 54 -0.81 14.31 -10.46
CA SER A 54 -1.00 15.58 -9.78
C SER A 54 -2.42 16.12 -10.03
N SER A 55 -3.04 16.70 -9.01
CA SER A 55 -4.35 17.36 -9.15
C SER A 55 -4.29 18.61 -10.04
N ARG A 56 -3.11 19.16 -10.30
CA ARG A 56 -2.90 20.29 -11.21
C ARG A 56 -2.74 19.87 -12.68
N GLY A 57 -2.59 18.57 -12.94
CA GLY A 57 -2.35 18.06 -14.29
C GLY A 57 -0.93 18.30 -14.83
N ASP A 58 -0.02 18.83 -14.00
CA ASP A 58 1.37 19.15 -14.36
C ASP A 58 2.33 17.97 -14.22
N PHE A 59 1.89 16.87 -13.60
CA PHE A 59 2.69 15.68 -13.42
C PHE A 59 1.82 14.41 -13.47
N ASP A 60 2.21 13.47 -14.32
CA ASP A 60 1.73 12.11 -14.31
C ASP A 60 2.88 11.14 -14.59
N CYS A 61 2.93 10.02 -13.90
CA CYS A 61 3.99 9.05 -14.05
C CYS A 61 3.52 7.64 -13.66
N ARG A 62 3.95 6.63 -14.43
CA ARG A 62 3.85 5.24 -13.98
C ARG A 62 4.92 4.97 -12.93
N VAL A 63 4.55 4.34 -11.82
CA VAL A 63 5.50 3.91 -10.80
C VAL A 63 6.27 2.70 -11.33
N GLY A 64 7.57 2.85 -11.52
CA GLY A 64 8.46 1.75 -11.95
C GLY A 64 8.67 0.77 -10.81
N LEU A 65 8.25 -0.48 -11.00
CA LEU A 65 8.40 -1.58 -10.04
C LEU A 65 9.37 -2.60 -10.65
N ASP A 66 10.44 -2.90 -9.95
CA ASP A 66 11.56 -3.71 -10.41
C ASP A 66 11.44 -5.21 -10.07
N LYS A 67 10.30 -5.64 -9.55
CA LYS A 67 10.01 -7.03 -9.25
C LYS A 67 8.70 -7.46 -9.90
N GLU A 68 8.73 -8.60 -10.60
CA GLU A 68 7.53 -9.20 -11.20
C GLU A 68 6.51 -9.64 -10.15
N GLY A 69 5.25 -9.50 -10.47
CA GLY A 69 4.11 -9.92 -9.67
C GLY A 69 3.16 -8.78 -9.33
N PRO A 70 2.05 -9.09 -8.65
CA PRO A 70 1.00 -8.11 -8.38
C PRO A 70 1.43 -7.06 -7.35
N ILE A 71 0.74 -5.92 -7.39
CA ILE A 71 0.76 -4.94 -6.31
C ILE A 71 -0.21 -5.44 -5.24
N HIS A 72 0.30 -5.65 -4.02
CA HIS A 72 -0.51 -6.16 -2.90
C HIS A 72 -1.16 -5.02 -2.12
N ASP A 73 -0.45 -3.92 -1.91
CA ASP A 73 -0.96 -2.73 -1.26
C ASP A 73 -0.10 -1.50 -1.60
N PHE A 74 -0.70 -0.32 -1.47
CA PHE A 74 0.00 0.96 -1.57
C PHE A 74 -0.68 1.97 -0.64
N ALA A 75 0.08 2.83 0.02
CA ALA A 75 -0.45 3.80 0.96
C ALA A 75 0.37 5.08 0.99
N TRP A 76 -0.32 6.22 1.04
CA TRP A 76 0.28 7.50 1.29
C TRP A 76 0.71 7.64 2.75
N ASN A 77 1.89 8.22 2.97
CA ASN A 77 2.22 8.79 4.27
C ASN A 77 1.28 9.99 4.53
N PRO A 78 0.72 10.16 5.74
CA PRO A 78 -0.09 11.33 6.09
C PRO A 78 0.58 12.69 5.80
N ASN A 79 1.90 12.74 5.72
CA ASN A 79 2.64 13.96 5.33
C ASN A 79 2.45 14.37 3.85
N SER A 80 1.80 13.55 3.03
CA SER A 80 1.51 13.76 1.61
C SER A 80 2.73 13.88 0.68
N ARG A 81 3.93 13.57 1.16
CA ARG A 81 5.18 13.73 0.41
C ARG A 81 5.77 12.43 -0.12
N GLU A 82 5.28 11.31 0.39
CA GLU A 82 5.78 9.97 0.07
C GLU A 82 4.70 8.91 0.22
N PHE A 83 4.93 7.76 -0.37
CA PHE A 83 4.04 6.60 -0.29
C PHE A 83 4.85 5.31 -0.28
N ILE A 84 4.28 4.25 0.29
CA ILE A 84 4.84 2.89 0.24
C ILE A 84 4.06 2.07 -0.77
N VAL A 85 4.76 1.17 -1.46
CA VAL A 85 4.16 0.12 -2.31
C VAL A 85 4.73 -1.23 -1.89
N ILE A 86 3.84 -2.21 -1.73
CA ILE A 86 4.19 -3.64 -1.57
C ILE A 86 3.83 -4.35 -2.87
N TYR A 87 4.81 -4.97 -3.52
CA TYR A 87 4.62 -5.58 -4.84
C TYR A 87 5.52 -6.78 -5.08
N GLY A 88 5.19 -7.51 -6.12
CA GLY A 88 5.93 -8.68 -6.58
C GLY A 88 5.42 -9.99 -5.98
N TYR A 89 5.79 -11.11 -6.59
CA TYR A 89 5.47 -12.43 -6.04
C TYR A 89 6.07 -12.61 -4.65
N MET A 90 5.35 -13.33 -3.76
CA MET A 90 5.81 -13.58 -2.39
C MET A 90 7.15 -14.35 -2.36
N PRO A 91 8.05 -13.92 -1.49
CA PRO A 91 8.00 -12.79 -0.57
C PRO A 91 8.03 -11.45 -1.32
N ALA A 92 7.12 -10.53 -0.99
CA ALA A 92 6.94 -9.27 -1.69
C ALA A 92 7.97 -8.20 -1.28
N LYS A 93 8.34 -7.34 -2.24
CA LYS A 93 9.22 -6.19 -2.01
C LYS A 93 8.40 -5.00 -1.53
N ALA A 94 8.91 -4.26 -0.56
CA ALA A 94 8.34 -3.01 -0.08
C ALA A 94 9.30 -1.85 -0.32
N VAL A 95 8.80 -0.75 -0.91
CA VAL A 95 9.60 0.42 -1.28
C VAL A 95 8.86 1.70 -0.94
N ILE A 96 9.59 2.67 -0.39
CA ILE A 96 9.12 4.05 -0.18
C ILE A 96 9.50 4.89 -1.40
N PHE A 97 8.50 5.54 -1.99
CA PHE A 97 8.66 6.49 -3.09
C PHE A 97 8.31 7.91 -2.63
N SER A 98 8.98 8.91 -3.18
CA SER A 98 8.55 10.30 -3.07
C SER A 98 7.31 10.57 -3.92
N TYR A 99 6.62 11.68 -3.67
CA TYR A 99 5.51 12.14 -4.52
C TYR A 99 5.94 12.43 -5.98
N ARG A 100 7.23 12.46 -6.28
CA ARG A 100 7.80 12.54 -7.62
C ARG A 100 8.21 11.18 -8.20
N VAL A 101 7.81 10.09 -7.52
CA VAL A 101 8.07 8.71 -7.93
C VAL A 101 9.56 8.33 -7.95
N ASN A 102 10.39 9.03 -7.17
CA ASN A 102 11.76 8.61 -6.92
C ASN A 102 11.82 7.67 -5.72
N VAL A 103 12.63 6.61 -5.80
CA VAL A 103 12.88 5.72 -4.67
C VAL A 103 13.57 6.48 -3.55
N ILE A 104 12.98 6.46 -2.35
CA ILE A 104 13.57 7.01 -1.12
C ILE A 104 14.29 5.91 -0.35
N ALA A 105 13.64 4.76 -0.17
CA ALA A 105 14.22 3.63 0.56
C ALA A 105 13.58 2.31 0.14
N GLU A 106 14.38 1.26 0.15
CA GLU A 106 13.93 -0.12 0.02
C GLU A 106 13.83 -0.76 1.41
N LEU A 107 12.68 -1.34 1.74
CA LEU A 107 12.40 -1.95 3.04
C LEU A 107 12.62 -3.47 3.05
N GLY A 108 13.21 -3.97 1.95
CA GLY A 108 13.52 -5.38 1.77
C GLY A 108 12.33 -6.19 1.25
N THR A 109 12.54 -7.51 1.26
CA THR A 109 11.61 -8.50 0.69
C THR A 109 11.15 -9.44 1.81
N GLN A 110 9.86 -9.46 2.09
CA GLN A 110 9.24 -10.23 3.17
C GLN A 110 7.82 -10.66 2.78
N PRO A 111 7.22 -11.67 3.46
CA PRO A 111 5.82 -12.01 3.25
C PRO A 111 4.90 -10.90 3.82
N ARG A 112 4.60 -9.89 3.04
CA ARG A 112 3.80 -8.71 3.42
C ARG A 112 2.78 -8.40 2.34
N ASN A 113 1.60 -7.92 2.74
CA ASN A 113 0.52 -7.54 1.82
C ASN A 113 -0.35 -6.39 2.35
N LEU A 114 0.03 -5.75 3.45
CA LEU A 114 -0.72 -4.65 4.04
C LEU A 114 0.20 -3.58 4.61
N ILE A 115 -0.16 -2.32 4.39
CA ILE A 115 0.55 -1.13 4.88
C ILE A 115 -0.40 -0.35 5.78
N ALA A 116 0.07 0.08 6.96
CA ALA A 116 -0.68 0.99 7.81
C ALA A 116 0.25 2.03 8.43
N TYR A 117 0.08 3.29 8.03
CA TYR A 117 0.73 4.42 8.69
C TYR A 117 -0.01 4.80 9.96
N ASN A 118 0.75 5.19 11.00
CA ASN A 118 0.14 5.89 12.11
C ASN A 118 -0.31 7.31 11.68
N PRO A 119 -1.25 7.95 12.37
CA PRO A 119 -1.79 9.25 11.97
C PRO A 119 -0.73 10.37 11.83
N GLN A 120 0.37 10.30 12.58
CA GLN A 120 1.48 11.25 12.51
C GLN A 120 2.41 11.00 11.32
N GLY A 121 2.34 9.82 10.68
CA GLY A 121 3.18 9.46 9.54
C GLY A 121 4.62 9.10 9.88
N ARG A 122 4.99 9.08 11.17
CA ARG A 122 6.32 8.67 11.62
C ARG A 122 6.45 7.16 11.70
N LEU A 123 5.51 6.50 12.37
CA LEU A 123 5.50 5.04 12.46
C LEU A 123 4.63 4.45 11.35
N PHE A 124 5.02 3.29 10.88
CA PHE A 124 4.20 2.50 9.97
C PHE A 124 4.40 1.00 10.19
N CYS A 125 3.40 0.24 9.78
CA CYS A 125 3.40 -1.20 9.82
C CYS A 125 3.45 -1.79 8.42
N LEU A 126 4.20 -2.87 8.27
CA LEU A 126 4.10 -3.79 7.13
C LEU A 126 3.63 -5.14 7.67
N ALA A 127 2.43 -5.55 7.30
CA ALA A 127 1.82 -6.77 7.80
C ALA A 127 1.61 -7.82 6.70
N GLY A 128 1.64 -9.07 7.09
CA GLY A 128 1.34 -10.21 6.20
C GLY A 128 0.14 -10.98 6.72
N PHE A 129 -1.06 -10.66 6.22
CA PHE A 129 -2.31 -11.28 6.62
C PHE A 129 -2.84 -12.23 5.55
N GLY A 130 -3.92 -12.86 5.87
CA GLY A 130 -4.53 -13.76 4.96
C GLY A 130 -3.85 -15.13 4.96
N ASN A 131 -3.33 -15.57 3.82
CA ASN A 131 -2.56 -16.83 3.71
C ASN A 131 -1.15 -16.72 4.26
N LEU A 132 -0.76 -15.55 4.78
CA LEU A 132 0.52 -15.30 5.40
C LEU A 132 0.46 -15.51 6.92
N ALA A 133 1.62 -15.57 7.57
CA ALA A 133 1.76 -15.97 8.97
C ALA A 133 1.17 -14.98 10.00
N GLY A 134 0.82 -13.75 9.58
CA GLY A 134 0.28 -12.72 10.50
C GLY A 134 1.35 -11.87 11.17
N THR A 135 2.58 -11.88 10.68
CA THR A 135 3.63 -11.03 11.21
C THR A 135 3.37 -9.56 10.86
N VAL A 136 3.51 -8.68 11.83
CA VAL A 136 3.42 -7.22 11.70
C VAL A 136 4.77 -6.62 12.07
N ASP A 137 5.45 -6.03 11.10
CA ASP A 137 6.71 -5.31 11.33
C ASP A 137 6.44 -3.83 11.55
N ILE A 138 6.97 -3.29 12.63
CA ILE A 138 6.88 -1.87 12.98
C ILE A 138 8.16 -1.17 12.55
N TRP A 139 8.00 -0.05 11.85
CA TRP A 139 9.07 0.76 11.32
C TRP A 139 8.98 2.20 11.80
N ASP A 140 10.14 2.84 12.02
CA ASP A 140 10.25 4.29 12.23
C ASP A 140 10.79 4.94 10.95
N ARG A 141 9.99 5.84 10.37
CA ARG A 141 10.36 6.56 9.13
C ARG A 141 11.66 7.36 9.28
N GLU A 142 11.95 7.86 10.47
CA GLU A 142 13.16 8.64 10.75
C GLU A 142 14.42 7.77 10.96
N GLN A 143 14.25 6.46 11.12
CA GLN A 143 15.33 5.52 11.45
C GLN A 143 15.40 4.32 10.49
N LEU A 144 15.06 4.49 9.23
CA LEU A 144 15.00 3.41 8.24
C LEU A 144 16.31 2.63 8.11
N GLN A 145 17.46 3.30 8.26
CA GLN A 145 18.78 2.67 8.19
C GLN A 145 19.02 1.64 9.30
N ARG A 146 18.25 1.69 10.39
CA ARG A 146 18.32 0.71 11.49
C ARG A 146 17.47 -0.53 11.21
N GLY A 147 16.70 -0.52 10.13
CA GLY A 147 15.72 -1.55 9.83
C GLY A 147 14.43 -1.38 10.66
N LYS A 148 13.65 -2.46 10.73
CA LYS A 148 12.43 -2.46 11.55
C LYS A 148 12.75 -2.36 13.04
N LEU A 149 11.88 -1.71 13.80
CA LEU A 149 12.03 -1.58 15.24
C LEU A 149 11.81 -2.94 15.94
N PHE A 150 10.71 -3.58 15.62
CA PHE A 150 10.34 -4.91 16.16
C PHE A 150 9.25 -5.54 15.30
N SER A 151 8.94 -6.80 15.60
CA SER A 151 7.83 -7.53 14.98
C SER A 151 6.85 -7.99 16.03
N LEU A 152 5.55 -7.95 15.67
CA LEU A 152 4.46 -8.51 16.46
C LEU A 152 3.89 -9.73 15.76
N ASP A 153 3.43 -10.71 16.53
CA ASP A 153 2.61 -11.80 16.04
C ASP A 153 1.13 -11.42 16.13
N ALA A 154 0.48 -11.32 14.99
CA ALA A 154 -0.95 -11.11 14.86
C ALA A 154 -1.54 -12.23 13.98
N SER A 155 -1.13 -13.48 14.26
CA SER A 155 -1.62 -14.67 13.55
C SER A 155 -3.14 -14.71 13.55
N ASN A 156 -3.72 -15.16 12.41
CA ASN A 156 -5.16 -15.19 12.16
C ASN A 156 -5.86 -13.81 12.07
N SER A 157 -5.14 -12.71 12.22
CA SER A 157 -5.73 -11.38 12.01
C SER A 157 -6.00 -11.09 10.55
N SER A 158 -7.05 -10.32 10.31
CA SER A 158 -7.46 -9.85 8.98
C SER A 158 -7.55 -8.34 8.89
N VAL A 159 -7.53 -7.65 10.03
CA VAL A 159 -7.65 -6.20 10.14
C VAL A 159 -6.54 -5.66 11.04
N LEU A 160 -6.02 -4.51 10.66
CA LEU A 160 -5.04 -3.76 11.42
C LEU A 160 -5.37 -2.27 11.32
N GLN A 161 -5.42 -1.59 12.47
CA GLN A 161 -5.74 -0.17 12.53
C GLN A 161 -4.98 0.52 13.66
N TRP A 162 -4.43 1.70 13.38
CA TRP A 162 -3.92 2.59 14.42
C TRP A 162 -5.06 3.35 15.10
N SER A 163 -4.90 3.61 16.38
CA SER A 163 -5.78 4.58 17.08
C SER A 163 -5.60 5.99 16.51
N PRO A 164 -6.62 6.85 16.61
CA PRO A 164 -6.57 8.21 16.05
C PRO A 164 -5.39 9.05 16.57
N GLU A 165 -4.99 8.86 17.80
CA GLU A 165 -3.82 9.50 18.42
C GLU A 165 -2.49 8.80 18.10
N GLY A 166 -2.53 7.60 17.47
CA GLY A 166 -1.35 6.86 17.02
C GLY A 166 -0.55 6.17 18.13
N GLN A 167 -1.14 5.97 19.32
CA GLN A 167 -0.48 5.30 20.44
C GLN A 167 -0.75 3.79 20.49
N PHE A 168 -1.91 3.36 19.99
CA PHE A 168 -2.33 1.98 20.00
C PHE A 168 -2.45 1.41 18.59
N LEU A 169 -2.12 0.15 18.46
CA LEU A 169 -2.32 -0.64 17.26
C LEU A 169 -3.32 -1.76 17.57
N LEU A 170 -4.40 -1.79 16.82
CA LEU A 170 -5.48 -2.75 16.97
C LEU A 170 -5.39 -3.80 15.86
N THR A 171 -5.47 -5.05 16.23
CA THR A 171 -5.61 -6.17 15.30
C THR A 171 -6.90 -6.92 15.54
N GLY A 172 -7.55 -7.38 14.50
CA GLY A 172 -8.82 -8.10 14.60
C GLY A 172 -8.81 -9.40 13.80
N THR A 173 -9.32 -10.45 14.42
CA THR A 173 -9.63 -11.73 13.79
C THR A 173 -11.12 -11.78 13.54
N LEU A 174 -11.52 -11.83 12.26
CA LEU A 174 -12.91 -11.71 11.85
C LEU A 174 -13.36 -12.91 10.98
N SER A 175 -14.62 -13.34 11.21
CA SER A 175 -15.35 -14.21 10.28
C SER A 175 -15.59 -13.46 8.93
N PRO A 176 -15.64 -14.13 7.76
CA PRO A 176 -15.92 -15.56 7.58
C PRO A 176 -14.68 -16.46 7.48
N ARG A 177 -13.47 -15.91 7.57
CA ARG A 177 -12.27 -16.69 7.28
C ARG A 177 -11.94 -17.74 8.34
N LEU A 178 -12.13 -17.39 9.61
CA LEU A 178 -12.01 -18.30 10.74
C LEU A 178 -13.26 -18.15 11.62
N ARG A 179 -13.88 -19.27 11.93
CA ARG A 179 -15.05 -19.31 12.84
C ARG A 179 -14.64 -19.50 14.30
N VAL A 180 -13.35 -19.56 14.58
CA VAL A 180 -12.77 -19.78 15.91
C VAL A 180 -11.88 -18.57 16.26
N GLU A 181 -11.91 -18.18 17.53
CA GLU A 181 -11.10 -17.10 18.09
C GLU A 181 -11.34 -15.70 17.47
N ASN A 182 -12.57 -15.43 17.04
CA ASN A 182 -12.93 -14.07 16.63
C ASN A 182 -12.73 -13.12 17.81
N GLY A 183 -11.98 -12.04 17.59
CA GLY A 183 -11.66 -11.10 18.64
C GLY A 183 -10.85 -9.93 18.15
N VAL A 184 -10.58 -9.02 19.07
CA VAL A 184 -9.78 -7.81 18.83
C VAL A 184 -8.69 -7.77 19.91
N ARG A 185 -7.47 -7.44 19.49
CA ARG A 185 -6.31 -7.22 20.36
C ARG A 185 -5.79 -5.79 20.14
N MET A 186 -5.42 -5.16 21.24
CA MET A 186 -4.86 -3.81 21.26
C MET A 186 -3.51 -3.80 21.97
#